data_30453a53f019d6bcd29c10c0cb821e74
#
_entry.id   30453a53f019d6bcd29c10c0cb821e74
#
_cell.length_a   1.000
_cell.length_b   1.000
_cell.length_c   1.000
_cell.angle_alpha   90.00
_cell.angle_beta   90.00
_cell.angle_gamma   90.00
#
_symmetry.space_group_name_H-M   'P 1'
#
loop_
_entity.id
_entity.type
_entity.pdbx_description
1 polymer ?
#
loop_
_entity_poly.entity_id
_entity_poly.type
_entity_poly.pdbx_seq_one_letter_code
_entity_poly.pdbx_strand_id
1 'polypeptide(L)'
;MKKRYTFSTGETIEADLKDLKRLLAENQRYLENYEEVYSSLEDDDYVARGNGFCERKYSDDFIEGQMEKYAQRVKDLRSWIREIINK
;
A
#
# COMPACT_ATOMS: atom_id res chain seq x y z
N MET A 1 -3.90 -20.66 14.85
CA MET A 1 -4.35 -19.78 15.92
C MET A 1 -4.02 -18.35 15.60
N LYS A 2 -4.99 -17.47 15.70
CA LYS A 2 -4.76 -16.09 15.31
C LYS A 2 -4.19 -15.26 16.45
N LYS A 3 -3.38 -14.29 16.09
CA LYS A 3 -2.75 -13.44 17.07
C LYS A 3 -3.05 -12.01 16.68
N ARG A 4 -3.02 -11.12 17.66
CA ARG A 4 -3.30 -9.71 17.41
C ARG A 4 -2.04 -8.96 17.03
N TYR A 5 -2.12 -8.20 15.95
CA TYR A 5 -1.01 -7.41 15.47
C TYR A 5 -1.48 -5.97 15.25
N THR A 6 -0.65 -5.03 15.60
CA THR A 6 -0.97 -3.62 15.40
C THR A 6 0.02 -3.02 14.41
N PHE A 7 -0.50 -2.48 13.32
CA PHE A 7 0.33 -1.83 12.32
C PHE A 7 0.87 -0.51 12.86
N SER A 8 1.98 -0.07 12.31
CA SER A 8 2.56 1.23 12.67
C SER A 8 1.58 2.36 12.40
N THR A 9 0.65 2.14 11.49
CA THR A 9 -0.36 3.13 11.18
C THR A 9 -1.50 3.17 12.19
N GLY A 10 -1.49 2.28 13.17
CA GLY A 10 -2.48 2.28 14.24
C GLY A 10 -3.57 1.23 14.15
N GLU A 11 -3.72 0.58 13.02
CA GLU A 11 -4.77 -0.42 12.87
C GLU A 11 -4.37 -1.72 13.53
N THR A 12 -5.34 -2.41 14.10
CA THR A 12 -5.10 -3.70 14.74
C THR A 12 -5.86 -4.78 14.01
N ILE A 13 -5.22 -5.92 13.80
CA ILE A 13 -5.86 -7.05 13.14
C ILE A 13 -5.58 -8.33 13.93
N GLU A 14 -6.36 -9.35 13.67
CA GLU A 14 -6.12 -10.67 14.21
C GLU A 14 -5.86 -11.58 13.04
N ALA A 15 -4.74 -12.25 13.03
CA ALA A 15 -4.31 -13.03 11.88
C ALA A 15 -3.37 -14.15 12.29
N ASP A 16 -3.29 -15.19 11.44
CA ASP A 16 -2.28 -16.21 11.61
C ASP A 16 -1.31 -16.07 10.44
N LEU A 17 -0.34 -16.95 10.33
CA LEU A 17 0.68 -16.86 9.28
C LEU A 17 0.06 -16.83 7.89
N LYS A 18 -0.95 -17.64 7.66
CA LYS A 18 -1.60 -17.72 6.37
C LYS A 18 -2.26 -16.37 6.03
N ASP A 19 -2.94 -15.79 7.02
CA ASP A 19 -3.59 -14.49 6.84
C ASP A 19 -2.57 -13.40 6.60
N LEU A 20 -1.45 -13.44 7.32
CA LEU A 20 -0.40 -12.44 7.15
C LEU A 20 0.18 -12.49 5.74
N LYS A 21 0.41 -13.70 5.22
CA LYS A 21 0.94 -13.84 3.87
C LYS A 21 -0.04 -13.30 2.83
N ARG A 22 -1.33 -13.56 3.04
CA ARG A 22 -2.35 -13.05 2.12
C ARG A 22 -2.41 -11.53 2.16
N LEU A 23 -2.39 -10.98 3.37
CA LEU A 23 -2.43 -9.53 3.53
C LEU A 23 -1.20 -8.88 2.92
N LEU A 24 -0.05 -9.52 3.06
CA LEU A 24 1.17 -9.00 2.47
C LEU A 24 1.03 -8.91 0.96
N ALA A 25 0.53 -9.97 0.33
CA ALA A 25 0.34 -9.97 -1.12
C ALA A 25 -0.64 -8.89 -1.54
N GLU A 26 -1.74 -8.74 -0.80
CA GLU A 26 -2.74 -7.73 -1.11
C GLU A 26 -2.19 -6.32 -1.00
N ASN A 27 -1.46 -6.05 0.07
CA ASN A 27 -0.92 -4.71 0.29
C ASN A 27 0.20 -4.40 -0.70
N GLN A 28 1.00 -5.38 -1.07
CA GLN A 28 2.01 -5.20 -2.10
C GLN A 28 1.37 -4.85 -3.43
N ARG A 29 0.24 -5.48 -3.73
CA ARG A 29 -0.47 -5.22 -4.96
C ARG A 29 -1.04 -3.80 -4.98
N TYR A 30 -1.61 -3.37 -3.86
CA TYR A 30 -2.11 -2.01 -3.77
C TYR A 30 -0.99 -1.00 -3.93
N LEU A 31 0.14 -1.27 -3.30
CA LEU A 31 1.29 -0.38 -3.40
C LEU A 31 1.76 -0.28 -4.85
N GLU A 32 1.88 -1.41 -5.53
CA GLU A 32 2.30 -1.42 -6.92
C GLU A 32 1.31 -0.66 -7.80
N ASN A 33 0.03 -0.79 -7.54
CA ASN A 33 -0.99 -0.08 -8.29
C ASN A 33 -0.85 1.43 -8.13
N TYR A 34 -0.60 1.88 -6.91
CA TYR A 34 -0.43 3.30 -6.68
C TYR A 34 0.86 3.81 -7.29
N GLU A 35 1.91 3.02 -7.26
CA GLU A 35 3.16 3.39 -7.90
C GLU A 35 2.97 3.55 -9.41
N GLU A 36 2.20 2.66 -10.00
CA GLU A 36 1.90 2.73 -11.41
C GLU A 36 1.09 3.98 -11.73
N VAL A 37 0.08 4.28 -10.93
CA VAL A 37 -0.74 5.46 -11.11
C VAL A 37 0.11 6.71 -10.98
N TYR A 38 1.02 6.73 -10.02
CA TYR A 38 1.88 7.88 -9.79
C TYR A 38 2.78 8.13 -11.00
N SER A 39 3.35 7.06 -11.56
CA SER A 39 4.17 7.17 -12.74
C SER A 39 3.35 7.66 -13.93
N SER A 40 2.13 7.15 -14.06
CA SER A 40 1.26 7.57 -15.14
C SER A 40 0.92 9.05 -15.05
N LEU A 41 0.76 9.55 -13.83
CA LEU A 41 0.46 10.96 -13.67
C LEU A 41 1.60 11.83 -14.18
N GLU A 42 2.83 11.39 -13.99
CA GLU A 42 3.95 12.14 -14.50
C GLU A 42 3.96 12.14 -16.01
N ASP A 43 3.73 11.00 -16.62
CA ASP A 43 3.74 10.87 -18.06
C ASP A 43 2.54 11.53 -18.72
N ASP A 44 1.39 11.42 -18.12
CA ASP A 44 0.17 11.91 -18.70
C ASP A 44 -0.20 13.32 -18.28
N ASP A 45 0.62 13.94 -17.52
CA ASP A 45 0.31 15.23 -16.97
C ASP A 45 -0.05 16.22 -18.08
N TYR A 46 0.72 16.25 -19.14
CA TYR A 46 0.46 17.20 -20.18
C TYR A 46 -0.80 16.83 -20.95
N VAL A 47 -1.11 15.57 -21.02
CA VAL A 47 -2.30 15.14 -21.72
C VAL A 47 -3.54 15.58 -20.94
N ALA A 48 -3.50 15.43 -19.66
CA ALA A 48 -4.59 15.85 -18.82
C ALA A 48 -4.81 17.35 -18.98
N ARG A 49 -3.73 18.08 -19.05
CA ARG A 49 -3.86 19.51 -19.20
C ARG A 49 -4.45 19.85 -20.55
N GLY A 50 -4.14 19.06 -21.54
CA GLY A 50 -4.67 19.26 -22.85
C GLY A 50 -6.18 19.17 -22.88
N ASN A 51 -6.73 18.42 -21.98
CA ASN A 51 -8.13 18.26 -21.96
C ASN A 51 -8.82 19.33 -21.23
N GLY A 52 -8.00 20.17 -20.69
CA GLY A 52 -8.70 21.16 -20.08
C GLY A 52 -9.27 20.97 -18.80
N PHE A 53 -9.44 19.98 -18.25
CA PHE A 53 -9.94 19.97 -17.01
C PHE A 53 -9.48 19.10 -16.24
N CYS A 54 -9.00 18.55 -16.34
CA CYS A 54 -8.48 17.70 -15.67
C CYS A 54 -8.73 17.61 -14.34
N GLU A 55 -9.65 17.31 -14.02
CA GLU A 55 -9.92 17.03 -12.79
C GLU A 55 -9.21 15.82 -12.46
N ARG A 56 -8.16 15.75 -11.79
CA ARG A 56 -7.51 14.56 -11.41
C ARG A 56 -8.29 13.93 -10.35
N LYS A 57 -8.57 12.67 -10.44
CA LYS A 57 -9.22 11.95 -9.39
C LYS A 57 -8.38 11.90 -8.17
N TYR A 58 -7.05 11.89 -8.31
CA TYR A 58 -6.16 11.80 -7.18
C TYR A 58 -5.12 12.90 -7.27
N SER A 59 -4.83 13.54 -6.18
CA SER A 59 -3.75 14.50 -6.14
C SER A 59 -2.45 13.75 -5.87
N ASP A 60 -1.32 14.37 -6.15
CA ASP A 60 -0.02 13.75 -5.88
C ASP A 60 0.13 13.46 -4.40
N ASP A 61 -0.31 14.37 -3.54
CA ASP A 61 -0.21 14.19 -2.10
C ASP A 61 -1.03 12.98 -1.64
N PHE A 62 -2.21 12.80 -2.22
CA PHE A 62 -3.05 11.68 -1.87
C PHE A 62 -2.35 10.37 -2.21
N ILE A 63 -1.81 10.27 -3.42
CA ILE A 63 -1.15 9.05 -3.87
C ILE A 63 0.09 8.76 -3.05
N GLU A 64 0.89 9.77 -2.77
CA GLU A 64 2.07 9.59 -1.95
C GLU A 64 1.70 9.12 -0.55
N GLY A 65 0.64 9.67 0.03
CA GLY A 65 0.16 9.24 1.33
C GLY A 65 -0.28 7.79 1.33
N GLN A 66 -0.95 7.35 0.27
CA GLN A 66 -1.38 5.96 0.15
C GLN A 66 -0.18 5.04 -0.02
N MET A 67 0.80 5.46 -0.82
CA MET A 67 2.00 4.66 -1.03
C MET A 67 2.76 4.47 0.27
N GLU A 68 2.90 5.53 1.07
CA GLU A 68 3.55 5.42 2.36
C GLU A 68 2.80 4.49 3.28
N LYS A 69 1.48 4.60 3.32
CA LYS A 69 0.65 3.77 4.17
C LYS A 69 0.82 2.29 3.82
N TYR A 70 0.71 1.96 2.54
CA TYR A 70 0.83 0.56 2.15
C TYR A 70 2.26 0.06 2.25
N ALA A 71 3.25 0.91 2.01
CA ALA A 71 4.65 0.53 2.19
C ALA A 71 4.92 0.19 3.66
N GLN A 72 4.37 0.97 4.57
CA GLN A 72 4.52 0.70 5.99
C GLN A 72 3.84 -0.61 6.38
N ARG A 73 2.66 -0.85 5.84
CA ARG A 73 1.94 -2.10 6.12
C ARG A 73 2.72 -3.30 5.59
N VAL A 74 3.28 -3.19 4.40
CA VAL A 74 4.09 -4.27 3.82
C VAL A 74 5.29 -4.55 4.72
N LYS A 75 5.92 -3.51 5.21
CA LYS A 75 7.09 -3.65 6.06
C LYS A 75 6.72 -4.35 7.37
N ASP A 76 5.61 -3.95 7.98
CA ASP A 76 5.14 -4.56 9.21
C ASP A 76 4.80 -6.04 9.01
N LEU A 77 4.10 -6.33 7.93
CA LEU A 77 3.70 -7.71 7.64
C LEU A 77 4.92 -8.60 7.40
N ARG A 78 5.90 -8.09 6.67
CA ARG A 78 7.13 -8.85 6.43
C ARG A 78 7.87 -9.14 7.74
N SER A 79 7.90 -8.17 8.62
CA SER A 79 8.56 -8.32 9.91
C SER A 79 7.86 -9.41 10.75
N TRP A 80 6.54 -9.36 10.81
CA TRP A 80 5.80 -10.35 11.58
C TRP A 80 5.94 -11.76 11.01
N ILE A 81 5.88 -11.87 9.70
CA ILE A 81 6.04 -13.18 9.05
C ILE A 81 7.44 -13.73 9.33
N ARG A 82 8.44 -12.87 9.26
CA ARG A 82 9.81 -13.29 9.50
C ARG A 82 9.98 -13.80 10.94
N GLU A 83 9.36 -13.12 11.90
CA GLU A 83 9.42 -13.57 13.28
C GLU A 83 8.83 -14.96 13.45
N ILE A 84 7.71 -15.22 12.81
CA ILE A 84 7.06 -16.52 12.91
C ILE A 84 7.92 -17.61 12.27
N ILE A 85 8.45 -17.33 11.09
CA ILE A 85 9.25 -18.31 10.36
C ILE A 85 10.57 -18.62 11.04
N ASN A 86 11.19 -17.62 11.63
CA ASN A 86 12.49 -17.79 12.26
C ASN A 86 12.45 -18.26 13.72
N LYS A 87 11.30 -18.61 14.21
CA LYS A 87 11.21 -19.14 15.59
C LYS A 87 11.53 -20.61 15.68
#